data_e82f7a34f4c21a680edcd91ea481bb30
#
_entry.id   e82f7a34f4c21a680edcd91ea481bb30
#
_cell.length_a   1.000
_cell.length_b   1.000
_cell.length_c   1.000
_cell.angle_alpha   90.00
_cell.angle_beta   90.00
_cell.angle_gamma   90.00
#
_symmetry.space_group_name_H-M   'P 1'
#
loop_
_entity.id
_entity.type
_entity.pdbx_description
1 polymer ?
#
loop_
_entity_poly.entity_id
_entity_poly.type
_entity_poly.pdbx_seq_one_letter_code
_entity_poly.pdbx_strand_id
1 'polypeptide(L)'
;MSYQQAEKISQERDFNALMIGQGAIGNPRVFTPHEPTLEEKIEVIKEHLEAMIACELWFENWGEKVEDYRFNQPKKSDLEFLKKEINPEAEYRSVVEFRKYLFQYIKGIHNSREWKQKIIPVKTYRDLMEKLRNLQNLDK
;
A
#
# COMPACT_ATOMS: atom_id res chain seq x y z
N MET A 1 -13.63 1.03 -11.25
CA MET A 1 -14.79 1.86 -10.83
C MET A 1 -14.26 2.93 -9.90
N SER A 2 -14.60 4.21 -10.15
CA SER A 2 -14.27 5.35 -9.29
C SER A 2 -15.42 5.62 -8.31
N TYR A 3 -15.19 6.49 -7.30
CA TYR A 3 -16.24 6.96 -6.39
C TYR A 3 -17.44 7.56 -7.16
N GLN A 4 -17.16 8.46 -8.11
CA GLN A 4 -18.18 9.13 -8.91
C GLN A 4 -19.01 8.14 -9.75
N GLN A 5 -18.39 7.10 -10.30
CA GLN A 5 -19.10 6.04 -11.01
C GLN A 5 -19.99 5.23 -10.06
N ALA A 6 -19.50 4.92 -8.86
CA ALA A 6 -20.26 4.22 -7.85
C ALA A 6 -21.47 5.04 -7.38
N GLU A 7 -21.26 6.35 -7.12
CA GLU A 7 -22.31 7.29 -6.75
C GLU A 7 -23.40 7.39 -7.83
N LYS A 8 -23.02 7.54 -9.09
CA LYS A 8 -23.96 7.56 -10.22
C LYS A 8 -24.80 6.29 -10.29
N ILE A 9 -24.17 5.12 -10.17
CA ILE A 9 -24.86 3.83 -10.21
C ILE A 9 -25.84 3.71 -9.02
N SER A 10 -25.45 4.18 -7.84
CA SER A 10 -26.34 4.15 -6.67
C SER A 10 -27.57 5.05 -6.80
N GLN A 11 -27.45 6.14 -7.55
CA GLN A 11 -28.58 7.03 -7.86
C GLN A 11 -29.51 6.47 -8.96
N GLU A 12 -28.97 5.72 -9.91
CA GLU A 12 -29.72 5.16 -11.04
C GLU A 12 -30.43 3.84 -10.71
N ARG A 13 -30.02 3.17 -9.64
CA ARG A 13 -30.54 1.84 -9.25
C ARG A 13 -30.71 1.72 -7.75
N ASP A 14 -31.72 1.01 -7.33
CA ASP A 14 -32.04 0.73 -5.93
C ASP A 14 -31.14 -0.40 -5.40
N PHE A 15 -29.97 -0.01 -4.82
CA PHE A 15 -29.05 -0.93 -4.16
C PHE A 15 -28.88 -0.55 -2.69
N ASN A 16 -28.83 -1.54 -1.82
CA ASN A 16 -28.50 -1.33 -0.41
C ASN A 16 -27.00 -1.04 -0.17
N ALA A 17 -26.11 -1.53 -1.06
CA ALA A 17 -24.67 -1.31 -0.99
C ALA A 17 -24.01 -1.55 -2.35
N LEU A 18 -22.85 -0.91 -2.56
CA LEU A 18 -21.96 -1.11 -3.69
C LEU A 18 -20.57 -1.51 -3.21
N MET A 19 -19.96 -2.47 -3.88
CA MET A 19 -18.61 -2.92 -3.61
C MET A 19 -17.65 -2.41 -4.69
N ILE A 20 -16.59 -1.71 -4.27
CA ILE A 20 -15.49 -1.32 -5.13
C ILE A 20 -14.32 -2.27 -4.89
N GLY A 21 -14.09 -3.21 -5.80
CA GLY A 21 -13.03 -4.21 -5.71
C GLY A 21 -11.70 -3.72 -6.32
N GLN A 22 -11.46 -4.03 -7.57
CA GLN A 22 -10.19 -3.71 -8.27
C GLN A 22 -9.81 -2.22 -8.27
N GLY A 23 -10.79 -1.31 -8.22
CA GLY A 23 -10.56 0.13 -8.15
C GLY A 23 -9.89 0.59 -6.85
N ALA A 24 -9.98 -0.21 -5.79
CA ALA A 24 -9.33 0.09 -4.51
C ALA A 24 -7.84 -0.29 -4.47
N ILE A 25 -7.40 -1.18 -5.36
CA ILE A 25 -5.99 -1.59 -5.43
C ILE A 25 -5.15 -0.41 -5.94
N GLY A 26 -4.26 0.08 -5.11
CA GLY A 26 -3.43 1.27 -5.39
C GLY A 26 -4.17 2.61 -5.24
N ASN A 27 -5.42 2.60 -4.81
CA ASN A 27 -6.18 3.79 -4.46
C ASN A 27 -7.16 3.50 -3.31
N PRO A 28 -6.70 3.38 -2.06
CA PRO A 28 -7.57 3.12 -0.92
C PRO A 28 -8.57 4.25 -0.65
N ARG A 29 -8.34 5.46 -1.18
CA ARG A 29 -9.26 6.59 -1.08
C ARG A 29 -10.37 6.59 -2.14
N VAL A 30 -10.49 5.53 -2.96
CA VAL A 30 -11.55 5.39 -3.98
C VAL A 30 -12.98 5.45 -3.39
N PHE A 31 -13.11 5.27 -2.07
CA PHE A 31 -14.38 5.37 -1.34
C PHE A 31 -14.75 6.80 -0.93
N THR A 32 -13.94 7.79 -1.28
CA THR A 32 -14.17 9.21 -1.00
C THR A 32 -14.23 10.00 -2.30
N PRO A 33 -14.95 11.16 -2.33
CA PRO A 33 -14.99 12.03 -3.51
C PRO A 33 -13.65 12.72 -3.81
N HIS A 34 -12.69 12.67 -2.88
CA HIS A 34 -11.41 13.33 -2.99
C HIS A 34 -10.43 12.53 -3.88
N GLU A 35 -9.90 13.17 -4.92
CA GLU A 35 -8.79 12.64 -5.72
C GLU A 35 -7.47 12.87 -4.97
N PRO A 36 -6.74 11.81 -4.59
CA PRO A 36 -5.54 11.96 -3.79
C PRO A 36 -4.40 12.63 -4.57
N THR A 37 -3.72 13.57 -3.95
CA THR A 37 -2.49 14.17 -4.45
C THR A 37 -1.36 13.15 -4.51
N LEU A 38 -0.26 13.45 -5.23
CA LEU A 38 0.91 12.58 -5.25
C LEU A 38 1.53 12.42 -3.86
N GLU A 39 1.56 13.49 -3.06
CA GLU A 39 2.03 13.44 -1.66
C GLU A 39 1.23 12.47 -0.82
N GLU A 40 -0.09 12.56 -0.87
CA GLU A 40 -0.98 11.65 -0.15
C GLU A 40 -0.83 10.19 -0.61
N LYS A 41 -0.61 9.97 -1.91
CA LYS A 41 -0.31 8.62 -2.44
C LYS A 41 1.00 8.08 -1.87
N ILE A 42 2.06 8.89 -1.77
CA ILE A 42 3.35 8.51 -1.24
C ILE A 42 3.25 8.17 0.26
N GLU A 43 2.49 8.93 1.05
CA GLU A 43 2.25 8.59 2.46
C GLU A 43 1.52 7.25 2.61
N VAL A 44 0.47 7.01 1.82
CA VAL A 44 -0.23 5.71 1.82
C VAL A 44 0.69 4.56 1.39
N ILE A 45 1.55 4.76 0.40
CA ILE A 45 2.56 3.79 -0.04
C ILE A 45 3.49 3.44 1.12
N LYS A 46 3.98 4.46 1.84
CA LYS A 46 4.87 4.30 2.99
C LYS A 46 4.19 3.51 4.10
N GLU A 47 3.00 3.93 4.53
CA GLU A 47 2.23 3.25 5.58
C GLU A 47 1.95 1.78 5.21
N HIS A 48 1.57 1.52 3.97
CA HIS A 48 1.28 0.16 3.50
C HIS A 48 2.54 -0.72 3.53
N LEU A 49 3.67 -0.23 3.04
CA LEU A 49 4.93 -0.98 3.07
C LEU A 49 5.42 -1.23 4.49
N GLU A 50 5.36 -0.22 5.36
CA GLU A 50 5.71 -0.37 6.78
C GLU A 50 4.82 -1.41 7.48
N ALA A 51 3.53 -1.40 7.19
CA ALA A 51 2.61 -2.42 7.71
C ALA A 51 2.94 -3.82 7.20
N MET A 52 3.32 -3.97 5.92
CA MET A 52 3.75 -5.25 5.37
C MET A 52 5.01 -5.78 6.06
N ILE A 53 6.03 -4.94 6.25
CA ILE A 53 7.26 -5.31 6.96
C ILE A 53 6.93 -5.73 8.39
N ALA A 54 6.08 -4.96 9.09
CA ALA A 54 5.66 -5.28 10.46
C ALA A 54 4.90 -6.61 10.54
N CYS A 55 4.04 -6.90 9.55
CA CYS A 55 3.33 -8.18 9.48
C CYS A 55 4.29 -9.36 9.24
N GLU A 56 5.28 -9.23 8.35
CA GLU A 56 6.30 -10.26 8.14
C GLU A 56 7.05 -10.57 9.44
N LEU A 57 7.52 -9.53 10.16
CA LEU A 57 8.18 -9.68 11.45
C LEU A 57 7.27 -10.33 12.50
N TRP A 58 6.00 -9.99 12.52
CA TRP A 58 5.04 -10.60 13.43
C TRP A 58 4.86 -12.09 13.13
N PHE A 59 4.74 -12.48 11.87
CA PHE A 59 4.65 -13.89 11.46
C PHE A 59 5.89 -14.70 11.84
N GLU A 60 7.09 -14.15 11.62
CA GLU A 60 8.33 -14.83 11.99
C GLU A 60 8.45 -15.08 13.50
N ASN A 61 8.01 -14.12 14.33
CA ASN A 61 8.17 -14.22 15.77
C ASN A 61 7.00 -14.92 16.48
N TRP A 62 5.80 -14.87 15.93
CA TRP A 62 4.56 -15.26 16.63
C TRP A 62 3.69 -16.23 15.85
N GLY A 63 3.79 -16.29 14.53
CA GLY A 63 2.88 -17.03 13.67
C GLY A 63 2.82 -18.53 13.96
N GLU A 64 3.94 -19.14 14.32
CA GLU A 64 4.01 -20.57 14.69
C GLU A 64 3.40 -20.88 16.06
N LYS A 65 3.21 -19.87 16.91
CA LYS A 65 2.72 -20.01 18.28
C LYS A 65 1.22 -19.76 18.42
N VAL A 66 0.56 -19.40 17.34
CA VAL A 66 -0.86 -18.98 17.36
C VAL A 66 -1.72 -20.13 16.83
N GLU A 67 -2.36 -20.88 17.75
CA GLU A 67 -3.26 -21.98 17.42
C GLU A 67 -4.54 -21.53 16.69
N ASP A 68 -5.00 -20.30 16.91
CA ASP A 68 -6.14 -19.74 16.19
C ASP A 68 -5.85 -18.32 15.68
N TYR A 69 -5.33 -18.27 14.47
CA TYR A 69 -4.94 -17.05 13.74
C TYR A 69 -6.06 -16.00 13.65
N ARG A 70 -7.33 -16.42 13.59
CA ARG A 70 -8.47 -15.51 13.40
C ARG A 70 -8.75 -14.64 14.62
N PHE A 71 -8.37 -15.09 15.81
CA PHE A 71 -8.63 -14.40 17.08
C PHE A 71 -7.42 -13.66 17.66
N ASN A 72 -6.22 -13.95 17.15
CA ASN A 72 -4.94 -13.41 17.64
C ASN A 72 -4.22 -12.56 16.60
N GLN A 73 -4.95 -11.69 15.90
CA GLN A 73 -4.34 -10.75 14.96
C GLN A 73 -3.47 -9.73 15.72
N PRO A 74 -2.35 -9.25 15.11
CA PRO A 74 -1.51 -8.24 15.72
C PRO A 74 -2.31 -6.97 16.02
N LYS A 75 -2.16 -6.45 17.21
CA LYS A 75 -2.75 -5.18 17.61
C LYS A 75 -1.94 -4.03 16.99
N LYS A 76 -2.55 -2.87 16.81
CA LYS A 76 -1.85 -1.69 16.28
C LYS A 76 -0.60 -1.35 17.10
N SER A 77 -0.64 -1.51 18.42
CA SER A 77 0.51 -1.33 19.32
C SER A 77 1.67 -2.25 19.00
N ASP A 78 1.38 -3.50 18.65
CA ASP A 78 2.41 -4.51 18.34
C ASP A 78 3.08 -4.17 17.00
N LEU A 79 2.31 -3.72 16.02
CA LEU A 79 2.83 -3.27 14.72
C LEU A 79 3.70 -2.01 14.84
N GLU A 80 3.34 -1.06 15.70
CA GLU A 80 4.14 0.15 15.97
C GLU A 80 5.49 -0.19 16.62
N PHE A 81 5.53 -1.19 17.49
CA PHE A 81 6.77 -1.71 18.06
C PHE A 81 7.64 -2.39 16.98
N LEU A 82 7.05 -3.27 16.19
CA LEU A 82 7.75 -4.03 15.15
C LEU A 82 8.31 -3.15 14.02
N LYS A 83 7.66 -2.02 13.73
CA LYS A 83 8.17 -1.03 12.76
C LYS A 83 9.54 -0.46 13.12
N LYS A 84 9.96 -0.53 14.39
CA LYS A 84 11.27 -0.03 14.84
C LYS A 84 12.40 -1.02 14.62
N GLU A 85 12.10 -2.30 14.50
CA GLU A 85 13.06 -3.38 14.33
C GLU A 85 12.94 -3.95 12.91
N ILE A 86 13.66 -3.36 11.96
CA ILE A 86 13.65 -3.85 10.58
C ILE A 86 14.63 -5.01 10.45
N ASN A 87 14.08 -6.22 10.31
CA ASN A 87 14.86 -7.39 9.90
C ASN A 87 15.16 -7.28 8.40
N PRO A 88 16.44 -7.37 7.96
CA PRO A 88 16.80 -7.21 6.55
C PRO A 88 16.13 -8.22 5.62
N GLU A 89 15.83 -9.42 6.07
CA GLU A 89 15.17 -10.44 5.27
C GLU A 89 13.67 -10.16 5.12
N ALA A 90 12.99 -9.79 6.21
CA ALA A 90 11.59 -9.38 6.20
C ALA A 90 11.41 -8.11 5.36
N GLU A 91 12.32 -7.14 5.49
CA GLU A 91 12.36 -5.94 4.65
C GLU A 91 12.47 -6.29 3.18
N TYR A 92 13.43 -7.12 2.81
CA TYR A 92 13.65 -7.53 1.43
C TYR A 92 12.41 -8.22 0.83
N ARG A 93 11.83 -9.20 1.53
CA ARG A 93 10.63 -9.91 1.08
C ARG A 93 9.46 -8.94 0.88
N SER A 94 9.20 -8.10 1.87
CA SER A 94 8.13 -7.10 1.82
C SER A 94 8.31 -6.12 0.66
N VAL A 95 9.51 -5.56 0.46
CA VAL A 95 9.79 -4.63 -0.64
C VAL A 95 9.59 -5.30 -2.00
N VAL A 96 10.05 -6.53 -2.17
CA VAL A 96 9.89 -7.27 -3.43
C VAL A 96 8.41 -7.58 -3.72
N GLU A 97 7.65 -8.02 -2.72
CA GLU A 97 6.22 -8.28 -2.87
C GLU A 97 5.41 -7.02 -3.07
N PHE A 98 5.76 -5.95 -2.37
CA PHE A 98 5.06 -4.68 -2.45
C PHE A 98 5.05 -4.06 -3.85
N ARG A 99 6.01 -4.39 -4.71
CA ARG A 99 6.10 -3.87 -6.09
C ARG A 99 4.80 -4.04 -6.89
N LYS A 100 4.09 -5.16 -6.69
CA LYS A 100 2.81 -5.42 -7.36
C LYS A 100 1.76 -4.37 -7.01
N TYR A 101 1.72 -3.94 -5.74
CA TYR A 101 0.82 -2.88 -5.26
C TYR A 101 1.32 -1.50 -5.69
N LEU A 102 2.62 -1.26 -5.54
CA LEU A 102 3.24 0.00 -5.91
C LEU A 102 2.98 0.37 -7.37
N PHE A 103 3.02 -0.61 -8.27
CA PHE A 103 2.72 -0.37 -9.69
C PHE A 103 1.28 0.06 -9.95
N GLN A 104 0.36 -0.27 -9.06
CA GLN A 104 -1.01 0.24 -9.12
C GLN A 104 -1.11 1.67 -8.56
N TYR A 105 -0.39 1.97 -7.47
CA TYR A 105 -0.34 3.33 -6.90
C TYR A 105 0.20 4.36 -7.88
N ILE A 106 1.25 4.04 -8.63
CA ILE A 106 1.88 4.93 -9.61
C ILE A 106 1.25 4.87 -11.01
N LYS A 107 0.18 4.10 -11.18
CA LYS A 107 -0.54 4.04 -12.45
C LYS A 107 -1.18 5.39 -12.76
N GLY A 108 -0.94 5.90 -13.98
CA GLY A 108 -1.47 7.20 -14.43
C GLY A 108 -0.61 8.41 -14.04
N ILE A 109 0.45 8.24 -13.25
CA ILE A 109 1.44 9.30 -13.04
C ILE A 109 2.29 9.50 -14.29
N HIS A 110 2.69 10.73 -14.55
CA HIS A 110 3.59 11.06 -15.67
C HIS A 110 4.86 10.19 -15.62
N ASN A 111 5.31 9.69 -16.76
CA ASN A 111 6.46 8.78 -16.87
C ASN A 111 6.38 7.50 -15.99
N SER A 112 5.18 7.02 -15.67
CA SER A 112 4.99 5.82 -14.83
C SER A 112 5.76 4.59 -15.32
N ARG A 113 6.00 4.45 -16.64
CA ARG A 113 6.78 3.35 -17.21
C ARG A 113 8.25 3.42 -16.83
N GLU A 114 8.87 4.60 -16.87
CA GLU A 114 10.26 4.79 -16.43
C GLU A 114 10.41 4.56 -14.95
N TRP A 115 9.44 5.04 -14.16
CA TRP A 115 9.44 4.84 -12.71
C TRP A 115 9.36 3.36 -12.34
N LYS A 116 8.54 2.57 -13.04
CA LYS A 116 8.51 1.12 -12.85
C LYS A 116 9.87 0.47 -13.07
N GLN A 117 10.59 0.88 -14.13
CA GLN A 117 11.94 0.36 -14.41
C GLN A 117 12.95 0.75 -13.32
N LYS A 118 12.86 1.96 -12.76
CA LYS A 118 13.72 2.42 -11.66
C LYS A 118 13.42 1.74 -10.32
N ILE A 119 12.18 1.28 -10.13
CA ILE A 119 11.72 0.64 -8.90
C ILE A 119 12.00 -0.88 -8.90
N ILE A 120 11.97 -1.54 -10.04
CA ILE A 120 12.21 -2.99 -10.15
C ILE A 120 13.50 -3.46 -9.44
N PRO A 121 14.67 -2.82 -9.56
CA PRO A 121 15.89 -3.26 -8.90
C PRO A 121 15.95 -2.95 -7.40
N VAL A 122 15.04 -2.14 -6.87
CA VAL A 122 15.06 -1.71 -5.46
C VAL A 122 14.77 -2.88 -4.54
N LYS A 123 15.55 -3.04 -3.46
CA LYS A 123 15.47 -4.18 -2.54
C LYS A 123 15.31 -3.77 -1.08
N THR A 124 15.49 -2.48 -0.77
CA THR A 124 15.42 -1.94 0.59
C THR A 124 14.35 -0.88 0.71
N TYR A 125 13.79 -0.74 1.91
CA TYR A 125 12.83 0.32 2.24
C TYR A 125 13.43 1.71 1.98
N ARG A 126 14.68 1.92 2.42
CA ARG A 126 15.38 3.20 2.26
C ARG A 126 15.50 3.63 0.80
N ASP A 127 15.97 2.72 -0.07
CA ASP A 127 16.12 2.99 -1.50
C ASP A 127 14.76 3.28 -2.16
N LEU A 128 13.71 2.56 -1.74
CA LEU A 128 12.38 2.79 -2.25
C LEU A 128 11.86 4.18 -1.87
N MET A 129 12.00 4.58 -0.60
CA MET A 129 11.59 5.90 -0.14
C MET A 129 12.36 7.03 -0.83
N GLU A 130 13.66 6.85 -1.09
CA GLU A 130 14.45 7.81 -1.86
C GLU A 130 13.94 7.97 -3.30
N LYS A 131 13.63 6.87 -3.97
CA LYS A 131 13.03 6.92 -5.33
C LYS A 131 11.68 7.63 -5.32
N LEU A 132 10.84 7.38 -4.35
CA LEU A 132 9.52 8.02 -4.24
C LEU A 132 9.62 9.53 -3.96
N ARG A 133 10.59 9.97 -3.15
CA ARG A 133 10.89 11.42 -2.95
C ARG A 133 11.33 12.09 -4.25
N ASN A 134 12.15 11.41 -5.04
CA ASN A 134 12.57 11.92 -6.34
C ASN A 134 11.41 12.02 -7.34
N LEU A 135 10.45 11.11 -7.26
CA LEU A 135 9.20 11.20 -8.04
C LEU A 135 8.41 12.47 -7.68
N GLN A 136 8.27 12.75 -6.40
CA GLN A 136 7.57 13.94 -5.90
C GLN A 136 8.21 15.25 -6.35
N ASN A 137 9.54 15.30 -6.45
CA ASN A 137 10.28 16.50 -6.85
C ASN A 137 10.22 16.80 -8.35
N LEU A 138 9.87 15.83 -9.18
CA LEU A 138 9.75 16.00 -10.65
C LEU A 138 8.34 16.42 -11.08
N ASP A 139 7.36 16.32 -10.20
CA ASP A 139 5.97 16.68 -10.45
C ASP A 139 5.66 18.14 -10.00
N LYS A 140 6.70 18.83 -9.47
CA LYS A 140 6.68 20.28 -9.15
C LYS A 140 7.32 21.09 -10.27
#